data_91da35aee9f28e7f2c25b703553c55d2
#
_entry.id   91da35aee9f28e7f2c25b703553c55d2
#
_cell.length_a   1.000
_cell.length_b   1.000
_cell.length_c   1.000
_cell.angle_alpha   90.00
_cell.angle_beta   90.00
_cell.angle_gamma   90.00
#
_symmetry.space_group_name_H-M   'P 1'
#
loop_
_entity.id
_entity.type
_entity.pdbx_description
1 polymer ?
#
loop_
_entity_poly.entity_id
_entity_poly.type
_entity_poly.pdbx_seq_one_letter_code
_entity_poly.pdbx_strand_id
1 'polypeptide(L)'
;MGILFKGGNYLDAITKINTVVFDKTGTLTKGTFEVQACKSAGEVSEEELVKLVASVESDSTHPIAKAVVNYAKEQNIERVAVIGTKEYAGFGLEATVGGIPVLVGNCRLLSKFDISFPQELLKITDTIVVCAVGNRYAGYLLLADALKEDAKVAIDRLKALNIENIQILSGDKQSIVTNFAEKLGISKAYGDLLPEGKVNHLEELRQDEANRIAFVGDGMNDAPVLALSHVGIAMGGLGSDAAIETADVVIQTDQPSKVGSRGCVCARPAECHVGGGTGKTGCH
;
A
#
# COMPACT_ATOMS: atom_id res chain seq x y z
N MET A 1 23.46 -4.59 -3.18
CA MET A 1 23.01 -3.45 -3.95
C MET A 1 21.57 -3.56 -4.41
N GLY A 2 21.11 -4.37 -5.28
CA GLY A 2 19.67 -4.57 -5.60
C GLY A 2 18.98 -3.47 -6.42
N ILE A 3 19.73 -2.65 -7.16
CA ILE A 3 19.22 -1.71 -8.15
C ILE A 3 19.87 -2.05 -9.49
N LEU A 4 19.06 -2.26 -10.51
CA LEU A 4 19.47 -2.54 -11.87
C LEU A 4 19.08 -1.37 -12.78
N PHE A 5 20.02 -0.80 -13.50
CA PHE A 5 19.82 0.17 -14.58
C PHE A 5 19.92 -0.54 -15.92
N LYS A 6 18.95 -0.34 -16.80
CA LYS A 6 18.97 -0.97 -18.13
C LYS A 6 19.78 -0.23 -19.19
N GLY A 7 20.29 0.97 -18.84
CA GLY A 7 21.14 1.75 -19.72
C GLY A 7 21.85 2.89 -19.00
N GLY A 8 23.03 3.27 -19.50
CA GLY A 8 23.83 4.35 -18.93
C GLY A 8 23.19 5.74 -19.00
N ASN A 9 22.33 5.97 -20.01
CA ASN A 9 21.56 7.21 -20.17
C ASN A 9 20.59 7.47 -19.01
N TYR A 10 20.10 6.41 -18.34
CA TYR A 10 19.19 6.52 -17.20
C TYR A 10 19.90 6.99 -15.92
N LEU A 11 21.21 6.77 -15.81
CA LEU A 11 22.02 7.32 -14.72
C LEU A 11 22.05 8.85 -14.78
N ASP A 12 22.14 9.44 -15.97
CA ASP A 12 22.10 10.90 -16.15
C ASP A 12 20.67 11.43 -15.99
N ALA A 13 19.67 10.72 -16.54
CA ALA A 13 18.28 11.13 -16.45
C ALA A 13 17.80 11.20 -14.99
N ILE A 14 18.18 10.22 -14.17
CA ILE A 14 17.73 10.13 -12.78
C ILE A 14 18.28 11.24 -11.90
N THR A 15 19.44 11.82 -12.23
CA THR A 15 20.01 12.97 -11.50
C THR A 15 19.26 14.28 -11.75
N LYS A 16 18.42 14.32 -12.78
CA LYS A 16 17.64 15.50 -13.18
C LYS A 16 16.20 15.44 -12.66
N ILE A 17 15.80 14.33 -12.04
CA ILE A 17 14.45 14.16 -11.51
C ILE A 17 14.16 15.21 -10.44
N ASN A 18 12.99 15.84 -10.55
CA ASN A 18 12.47 16.81 -9.59
C ASN A 18 11.04 16.49 -9.14
N THR A 19 10.42 15.50 -9.77
CA THR A 19 9.07 15.02 -9.48
C THR A 19 9.08 13.51 -9.38
N VAL A 20 8.57 12.95 -8.29
CA VAL A 20 8.44 11.51 -8.11
C VAL A 20 6.98 11.16 -7.88
N VAL A 21 6.47 10.28 -8.70
CA VAL A 21 5.09 9.79 -8.66
C VAL A 21 5.13 8.31 -8.28
N PHE A 22 4.45 7.95 -7.20
CA PHE A 22 4.34 6.58 -6.72
C PHE A 22 2.98 5.99 -7.05
N ASP A 23 2.95 4.76 -7.51
CA ASP A 23 1.78 3.91 -7.28
C ASP A 23 1.68 3.57 -5.77
N LYS A 24 0.47 3.30 -5.27
CA LYS A 24 0.26 2.93 -3.87
C LYS A 24 0.48 1.43 -3.65
N THR A 25 -0.33 0.63 -4.33
CA THR A 25 -0.46 -0.81 -4.04
C THR A 25 0.72 -1.59 -4.60
N GLY A 26 1.34 -2.45 -3.77
CA GLY A 26 2.54 -3.20 -4.18
C GLY A 26 3.83 -2.36 -4.22
N THR A 27 3.73 -1.03 -4.25
CA THR A 27 4.87 -0.11 -4.35
C THR A 27 5.24 0.49 -3.00
N LEU A 28 4.37 1.31 -2.40
CA LEU A 28 4.52 1.83 -1.03
C LEU A 28 3.90 0.91 0.01
N THR A 29 3.02 0.00 -0.42
CA THR A 29 2.40 -1.03 0.39
C THR A 29 2.84 -2.42 -0.06
N LYS A 30 2.56 -3.42 0.79
CA LYS A 30 2.91 -4.83 0.50
C LYS A 30 1.94 -5.49 -0.51
N GLY A 31 0.83 -4.82 -0.85
CA GLY A 31 -0.26 -5.41 -1.65
C GLY A 31 -1.04 -6.49 -0.88
N THR A 32 -0.91 -6.53 0.44
CA THR A 32 -1.59 -7.48 1.31
C THR A 32 -2.28 -6.75 2.45
N PHE A 33 -3.50 -7.21 2.79
CA PHE A 33 -4.20 -6.67 3.95
C PHE A 33 -3.55 -7.14 5.25
N GLU A 34 -3.49 -6.23 6.22
CA GLU A 34 -3.13 -6.51 7.61
C GLU A 34 -4.18 -5.91 8.55
N VAL A 35 -4.42 -6.57 9.68
CA VAL A 35 -5.30 -6.04 10.73
C VAL A 35 -4.57 -4.90 11.43
N GLN A 36 -5.13 -3.70 11.35
CA GLN A 36 -4.56 -2.48 11.95
C GLN A 36 -5.12 -2.19 13.35
N ALA A 37 -6.35 -2.59 13.58
CA ALA A 37 -7.01 -2.42 14.88
C ALA A 37 -8.12 -3.46 15.05
N CYS A 38 -8.37 -3.83 16.30
CA CYS A 38 -9.51 -4.60 16.73
C CYS A 38 -10.28 -3.76 17.74
N LYS A 39 -11.59 -3.66 17.59
CA LYS A 39 -12.46 -2.98 18.54
C LYS A 39 -13.66 -3.86 18.88
N SER A 40 -13.68 -4.34 20.09
CA SER A 40 -14.77 -5.12 20.65
C SER A 40 -15.93 -4.22 21.10
N ALA A 41 -17.10 -4.81 21.21
CA ALA A 41 -18.31 -4.19 21.74
C ALA A 41 -19.04 -5.17 22.67
N GLY A 42 -19.70 -4.64 23.69
CA GLY A 42 -20.42 -5.43 24.66
C GLY A 42 -19.51 -6.23 25.60
N GLU A 43 -19.83 -7.51 25.78
CA GLU A 43 -19.14 -8.42 26.71
C GLU A 43 -18.00 -9.23 26.06
N VAL A 44 -17.83 -9.12 24.73
CA VAL A 44 -16.80 -9.85 23.97
C VAL A 44 -15.48 -9.12 24.11
N SER A 45 -14.40 -9.81 24.50
CA SER A 45 -13.06 -9.24 24.50
C SER A 45 -12.49 -9.12 23.07
N GLU A 46 -11.46 -8.28 22.88
CA GLU A 46 -10.79 -8.16 21.56
C GLU A 46 -10.17 -9.48 21.10
N GLU A 47 -9.57 -10.23 22.04
CA GLU A 47 -9.02 -11.56 21.77
C GLU A 47 -10.10 -12.54 21.31
N GLU A 48 -11.25 -12.55 21.98
CA GLU A 48 -12.38 -13.40 21.60
C GLU A 48 -13.00 -12.98 20.27
N LEU A 49 -13.08 -11.68 20.01
CA LEU A 49 -13.50 -11.16 18.70
C LEU A 49 -12.61 -11.65 17.57
N VAL A 50 -11.29 -11.53 17.71
CA VAL A 50 -10.31 -12.03 16.73
C VAL A 50 -10.44 -13.54 16.56
N LYS A 51 -10.57 -14.30 17.67
CA LYS A 51 -10.77 -15.74 17.66
C LYS A 51 -12.00 -16.15 16.87
N LEU A 52 -13.14 -15.50 17.09
CA LEU A 52 -14.38 -15.77 16.38
C LEU A 52 -14.28 -15.49 14.89
N VAL A 53 -13.80 -14.28 14.53
CA VAL A 53 -13.63 -13.87 13.13
C VAL A 53 -12.66 -14.79 12.40
N ALA A 54 -11.48 -15.08 12.98
CA ALA A 54 -10.49 -15.96 12.37
C ALA A 54 -10.97 -17.41 12.25
N SER A 55 -11.85 -17.86 13.15
CA SER A 55 -12.43 -19.22 13.06
C SER A 55 -13.44 -19.31 11.92
N VAL A 56 -14.34 -18.34 11.79
CA VAL A 56 -15.34 -18.29 10.72
C VAL A 56 -14.69 -18.12 9.35
N GLU A 57 -13.62 -17.34 9.26
CA GLU A 57 -12.89 -17.07 8.01
C GLU A 57 -11.85 -18.14 7.65
N SER A 58 -11.70 -19.20 8.46
CA SER A 58 -10.60 -20.17 8.35
C SER A 58 -10.52 -20.87 7.00
N ASP A 59 -11.62 -21.12 6.36
CA ASP A 59 -11.73 -21.85 5.08
C ASP A 59 -11.89 -20.91 3.88
N SER A 60 -11.98 -19.60 4.13
CA SER A 60 -12.11 -18.59 3.09
C SER A 60 -10.78 -18.33 2.38
N THR A 61 -10.80 -18.29 1.05
CA THR A 61 -9.63 -17.93 0.22
C THR A 61 -9.47 -16.42 0.03
N HIS A 62 -10.40 -15.62 0.54
CA HIS A 62 -10.41 -14.18 0.37
C HIS A 62 -9.17 -13.53 1.03
N PRO A 63 -8.53 -12.50 0.41
CA PRO A 63 -7.35 -11.83 0.99
C PRO A 63 -7.58 -11.29 2.40
N ILE A 64 -8.76 -10.74 2.67
CA ILE A 64 -9.16 -10.24 3.99
C ILE A 64 -9.19 -11.37 5.03
N ALA A 65 -9.77 -12.52 4.68
CA ALA A 65 -9.81 -13.70 5.54
C ALA A 65 -8.41 -14.18 5.92
N LYS A 66 -7.51 -14.29 4.92
CA LYS A 66 -6.11 -14.65 5.15
C LYS A 66 -5.42 -13.69 6.10
N ALA A 67 -5.67 -12.38 5.96
CA ALA A 67 -5.11 -11.36 6.84
C ALA A 67 -5.55 -11.57 8.30
N VAL A 68 -6.84 -11.82 8.53
CA VAL A 68 -7.38 -12.06 9.89
C VAL A 68 -6.83 -13.36 10.48
N VAL A 69 -6.78 -14.43 9.69
CA VAL A 69 -6.23 -15.73 10.14
C VAL A 69 -4.75 -15.61 10.48
N ASN A 70 -3.97 -14.88 9.69
CA ASN A 70 -2.55 -14.64 9.98
C ASN A 70 -2.38 -13.81 11.25
N TYR A 71 -3.16 -12.75 11.41
CA TYR A 71 -3.14 -11.92 12.62
C TYR A 71 -3.44 -12.75 13.88
N ALA A 72 -4.45 -13.62 13.84
CA ALA A 72 -4.75 -14.51 14.96
C ALA A 72 -3.57 -15.43 15.30
N LYS A 73 -2.86 -15.98 14.30
CA LYS A 73 -1.66 -16.80 14.50
C LYS A 73 -0.52 -16.00 15.14
N GLU A 74 -0.26 -14.77 14.69
CA GLU A 74 0.77 -13.88 15.23
C GLU A 74 0.51 -13.50 16.69
N GLN A 75 -0.78 -13.36 17.05
CA GLN A 75 -1.20 -13.10 18.44
C GLN A 75 -1.31 -14.38 19.28
N ASN A 76 -0.97 -15.56 18.74
CA ASN A 76 -1.11 -16.86 19.39
C ASN A 76 -2.55 -17.18 19.83
N ILE A 77 -3.53 -16.69 19.09
CA ILE A 77 -4.96 -16.94 19.35
C ILE A 77 -5.37 -18.23 18.63
N GLU A 78 -5.75 -19.23 19.40
CA GLU A 78 -6.22 -20.51 18.86
C GLU A 78 -7.65 -20.39 18.31
N ARG A 79 -7.84 -20.91 17.11
CA ARG A 79 -9.16 -20.97 16.48
C ARG A 79 -9.99 -22.10 17.09
N VAL A 80 -11.31 -21.95 17.02
CA VAL A 80 -12.28 -22.94 17.48
C VAL A 80 -13.00 -23.60 16.31
N ALA A 81 -13.58 -24.77 16.57
CA ALA A 81 -14.35 -25.49 15.56
C ALA A 81 -15.60 -24.69 15.15
N VAL A 82 -15.85 -24.65 13.86
CA VAL A 82 -16.97 -23.96 13.23
C VAL A 82 -17.84 -24.97 12.50
N ILE A 83 -19.15 -24.81 12.58
CA ILE A 83 -20.13 -25.71 11.96
C ILE A 83 -21.08 -24.90 11.09
N GLY A 84 -21.43 -25.43 9.92
CA GLY A 84 -22.52 -24.91 9.09
C GLY A 84 -22.21 -23.56 8.45
N THR A 85 -20.97 -23.36 8.00
CA THR A 85 -20.57 -22.12 7.30
C THR A 85 -21.39 -21.91 6.04
N LYS A 86 -22.01 -20.73 5.94
CA LYS A 86 -22.80 -20.29 4.80
C LYS A 86 -22.31 -18.95 4.31
N GLU A 87 -22.00 -18.88 3.02
CA GLU A 87 -21.57 -17.63 2.39
C GLU A 87 -22.75 -16.83 1.86
N TYR A 88 -22.74 -15.53 2.12
CA TYR A 88 -23.59 -14.52 1.52
C TYR A 88 -22.75 -13.65 0.59
N ALA A 89 -22.80 -13.93 -0.70
CA ALA A 89 -21.97 -13.30 -1.70
C ALA A 89 -21.99 -11.77 -1.62
N GLY A 90 -20.84 -11.16 -1.44
CA GLY A 90 -20.65 -9.71 -1.29
C GLY A 90 -21.07 -9.13 0.07
N PHE A 91 -21.47 -9.97 1.05
CA PHE A 91 -21.84 -9.54 2.40
C PHE A 91 -20.93 -10.14 3.47
N GLY A 92 -20.64 -11.44 3.41
CA GLY A 92 -19.82 -12.15 4.39
C GLY A 92 -20.30 -13.57 4.67
N LEU A 93 -20.00 -14.07 5.85
CA LEU A 93 -20.22 -15.46 6.28
C LEU A 93 -21.12 -15.53 7.51
N GLU A 94 -21.93 -16.58 7.58
CA GLU A 94 -22.63 -17.03 8.76
C GLU A 94 -22.10 -18.41 9.16
N ALA A 95 -21.87 -18.63 10.44
CA ALA A 95 -21.45 -19.93 10.94
C ALA A 95 -21.89 -20.12 12.40
N THR A 96 -21.80 -21.34 12.91
CA THR A 96 -22.11 -21.66 14.29
C THR A 96 -20.82 -21.98 15.06
N VAL A 97 -20.58 -21.26 16.14
CA VAL A 97 -19.43 -21.45 17.03
C VAL A 97 -19.97 -21.75 18.44
N GLY A 98 -19.64 -22.92 18.99
CA GLY A 98 -20.13 -23.30 20.31
C GLY A 98 -21.66 -23.35 20.46
N GLY A 99 -22.37 -23.61 19.36
CA GLY A 99 -23.85 -23.62 19.34
C GLY A 99 -24.50 -22.23 19.17
N ILE A 100 -23.69 -21.17 19.04
CA ILE A 100 -24.17 -19.79 18.85
C ILE A 100 -23.91 -19.35 17.40
N PRO A 101 -24.90 -18.77 16.70
CA PRO A 101 -24.68 -18.23 15.36
C PRO A 101 -23.77 -17.01 15.42
N VAL A 102 -22.78 -16.97 14.51
CA VAL A 102 -21.80 -15.88 14.36
C VAL A 102 -21.85 -15.39 12.92
N LEU A 103 -21.97 -14.08 12.75
CA LEU A 103 -21.92 -13.41 11.46
C LEU A 103 -20.60 -12.63 11.35
N VAL A 104 -19.91 -12.79 10.23
CA VAL A 104 -18.65 -12.10 9.93
C VAL A 104 -18.72 -11.53 8.52
N GLY A 105 -18.54 -10.23 8.35
CA GLY A 105 -18.59 -9.61 7.04
C GLY A 105 -18.63 -8.09 7.08
N ASN A 106 -19.35 -7.47 6.15
CA ASN A 106 -19.53 -6.02 6.12
C ASN A 106 -20.82 -5.57 6.85
N CYS A 107 -20.98 -4.25 7.05
CA CYS A 107 -22.17 -3.70 7.74
C CYS A 107 -23.50 -4.09 7.06
N ARG A 108 -23.50 -4.32 5.73
CA ARG A 108 -24.71 -4.76 5.01
C ARG A 108 -25.16 -6.16 5.40
N LEU A 109 -24.21 -7.03 5.83
CA LEU A 109 -24.57 -8.34 6.39
C LEU A 109 -25.40 -8.17 7.66
N LEU A 110 -24.96 -7.33 8.59
CA LEU A 110 -25.67 -7.06 9.83
C LEU A 110 -27.06 -6.46 9.58
N SER A 111 -27.13 -5.50 8.64
CA SER A 111 -28.42 -4.91 8.23
C SER A 111 -29.39 -5.96 7.65
N LYS A 112 -28.89 -6.94 6.89
CA LYS A 112 -29.70 -8.03 6.34
C LYS A 112 -30.30 -8.94 7.40
N PHE A 113 -29.65 -9.04 8.56
CA PHE A 113 -30.11 -9.82 9.71
C PHE A 113 -30.74 -8.95 10.81
N ASP A 114 -31.11 -7.71 10.49
CA ASP A 114 -31.74 -6.74 11.41
C ASP A 114 -30.93 -6.52 12.70
N ILE A 115 -29.59 -6.64 12.62
CA ILE A 115 -28.69 -6.41 13.76
C ILE A 115 -28.26 -4.95 13.79
N SER A 116 -28.59 -4.28 14.89
CA SER A 116 -28.16 -2.89 15.11
C SER A 116 -26.67 -2.80 15.36
N PHE A 117 -26.02 -1.79 14.75
CA PHE A 117 -24.60 -1.47 14.91
C PHE A 117 -24.38 0.05 14.92
N PRO A 118 -23.24 0.56 15.45
CA PRO A 118 -22.94 1.99 15.46
C PRO A 118 -22.86 2.56 14.05
N GLN A 119 -23.63 3.63 13.77
CA GLN A 119 -23.67 4.27 12.45
C GLN A 119 -22.34 4.90 12.04
N GLU A 120 -21.45 5.13 13.00
CA GLU A 120 -20.09 5.64 12.77
C GLU A 120 -19.25 4.68 11.93
N LEU A 121 -19.55 3.36 11.96
CA LEU A 121 -18.86 2.36 11.15
C LEU A 121 -19.01 2.61 9.63
N LEU A 122 -20.13 3.22 9.23
CA LEU A 122 -20.38 3.57 7.82
C LEU A 122 -19.49 4.73 7.32
N LYS A 123 -18.88 5.47 8.24
CA LYS A 123 -17.98 6.59 7.93
C LYS A 123 -16.51 6.15 7.84
N ILE A 124 -16.21 4.92 8.27
CA ILE A 124 -14.85 4.38 8.18
C ILE A 124 -14.52 4.16 6.71
N THR A 125 -13.43 4.76 6.27
CA THR A 125 -12.97 4.70 4.87
C THR A 125 -12.19 3.42 4.57
N ASP A 126 -11.45 2.92 5.57
CA ASP A 126 -10.70 1.68 5.45
C ASP A 126 -11.63 0.44 5.44
N THR A 127 -11.08 -0.69 5.06
CA THR A 127 -11.83 -1.96 5.06
C THR A 127 -12.11 -2.40 6.49
N ILE A 128 -13.38 -2.65 6.82
CA ILE A 128 -13.76 -3.23 8.11
C ILE A 128 -14.42 -4.59 7.92
N VAL A 129 -14.13 -5.50 8.85
CA VAL A 129 -14.84 -6.76 9.03
C VAL A 129 -15.58 -6.66 10.36
N VAL A 130 -16.90 -6.63 10.29
CA VAL A 130 -17.77 -6.59 11.47
C VAL A 130 -18.15 -8.00 11.90
N CYS A 131 -18.34 -8.18 13.19
CA CYS A 131 -18.76 -9.44 13.78
C CYS A 131 -20.03 -9.24 14.61
N ALA A 132 -20.93 -10.20 14.53
CA ALA A 132 -22.05 -10.31 15.44
C ALA A 132 -22.14 -11.73 16.01
N VAL A 133 -22.49 -11.84 17.29
CA VAL A 133 -22.65 -13.09 18.04
C VAL A 133 -24.11 -13.20 18.49
N GLY A 134 -24.77 -14.26 18.09
CA GLY A 134 -26.22 -14.32 18.19
C GLY A 134 -26.85 -13.16 17.38
N ASN A 135 -27.71 -12.40 18.00
CA ASN A 135 -28.36 -11.24 17.40
C ASN A 135 -27.77 -9.91 17.90
N ARG A 136 -26.50 -9.90 18.32
CA ARG A 136 -25.85 -8.70 18.88
C ARG A 136 -24.54 -8.40 18.17
N TYR A 137 -24.34 -7.13 17.85
CA TYR A 137 -23.06 -6.64 17.37
C TYR A 137 -21.97 -6.84 18.42
N ALA A 138 -20.87 -7.48 18.02
CA ALA A 138 -19.77 -7.87 18.90
C ALA A 138 -18.50 -7.02 18.69
N GLY A 139 -18.37 -6.32 17.56
CA GLY A 139 -17.20 -5.51 17.28
C GLY A 139 -16.79 -5.56 15.81
N TYR A 140 -15.61 -5.01 15.52
CA TYR A 140 -15.04 -5.02 14.18
C TYR A 140 -13.51 -5.07 14.20
N LEU A 141 -12.95 -5.58 13.10
CA LEU A 141 -11.54 -5.46 12.77
C LEU A 141 -11.38 -4.44 11.64
N LEU A 142 -10.39 -3.56 11.79
CA LEU A 142 -9.98 -2.61 10.77
C LEU A 142 -8.81 -3.21 9.99
N LEU A 143 -8.94 -3.30 8.68
CA LEU A 143 -7.90 -3.81 7.81
C LEU A 143 -7.49 -2.72 6.80
N ALA A 144 -6.21 -2.64 6.55
CA ALA A 144 -5.66 -1.79 5.51
C ALA A 144 -4.55 -2.55 4.76
N ASP A 145 -4.26 -2.09 3.55
CA ASP A 145 -3.08 -2.56 2.82
C ASP A 145 -1.83 -2.17 3.60
N ALA A 146 -1.01 -3.16 3.93
CA ALA A 146 0.14 -2.98 4.80
C ALA A 146 1.17 -2.04 4.19
N LEU A 147 1.52 -0.99 4.91
CA LEU A 147 2.61 -0.10 4.55
C LEU A 147 3.94 -0.86 4.60
N LYS A 148 4.79 -0.71 3.58
CA LYS A 148 6.17 -1.22 3.66
C LYS A 148 6.94 -0.45 4.74
N GLU A 149 7.71 -1.16 5.54
CA GLU A 149 8.41 -0.61 6.72
C GLU A 149 9.32 0.58 6.38
N ASP A 150 9.88 0.59 5.18
CA ASP A 150 10.79 1.62 4.71
C ASP A 150 10.15 2.67 3.78
N ALA A 151 8.83 2.62 3.58
CA ALA A 151 8.13 3.58 2.72
C ALA A 151 8.28 5.03 3.24
N LYS A 152 8.12 5.24 4.55
CA LYS A 152 8.34 6.56 5.14
C LYS A 152 9.79 7.05 4.95
N VAL A 153 10.76 6.15 5.13
CA VAL A 153 12.19 6.44 4.91
C VAL A 153 12.46 6.83 3.45
N ALA A 154 11.76 6.21 2.49
CA ALA A 154 11.86 6.57 1.08
C ALA A 154 11.46 8.03 0.84
N ILE A 155 10.30 8.43 1.38
CA ILE A 155 9.78 9.80 1.22
C ILE A 155 10.70 10.82 1.91
N ASP A 156 11.16 10.54 3.13
CA ASP A 156 12.04 11.44 3.87
C ASP A 156 13.40 11.63 3.15
N ARG A 157 13.95 10.57 2.56
CA ARG A 157 15.14 10.64 1.73
C ARG A 157 14.96 11.49 0.47
N LEU A 158 13.82 11.34 -0.23
CA LEU A 158 13.53 12.16 -1.41
C LEU A 158 13.43 13.64 -1.05
N LYS A 159 12.76 13.97 0.07
CA LYS A 159 12.69 15.34 0.58
C LYS A 159 14.09 15.88 0.94
N ALA A 160 14.93 15.08 1.56
CA ALA A 160 16.32 15.44 1.86
C ALA A 160 17.17 15.68 0.60
N LEU A 161 16.76 15.13 -0.55
CA LEU A 161 17.34 15.39 -1.87
C LEU A 161 16.71 16.59 -2.60
N ASN A 162 15.92 17.42 -1.89
CA ASN A 162 15.16 18.56 -2.41
C ASN A 162 14.14 18.19 -3.50
N ILE A 163 13.63 16.97 -3.49
CA ILE A 163 12.48 16.57 -4.30
C ILE A 163 11.22 16.86 -3.52
N GLU A 164 10.60 18.01 -3.79
CA GLU A 164 9.40 18.46 -3.08
C GLU A 164 8.11 17.99 -3.74
N ASN A 165 8.15 17.77 -5.06
CA ASN A 165 6.96 17.30 -5.80
C ASN A 165 6.87 15.77 -5.77
N ILE A 166 6.35 15.25 -4.66
CA ILE A 166 6.09 13.82 -4.47
C ILE A 166 4.58 13.62 -4.52
N GLN A 167 4.12 12.66 -5.34
CA GLN A 167 2.70 12.39 -5.57
C GLN A 167 2.41 10.89 -5.44
N ILE A 168 1.16 10.58 -5.09
CA ILE A 168 0.64 9.21 -5.07
C ILE A 168 -0.53 9.11 -6.05
N LEU A 169 -0.52 8.09 -6.90
CA LEU A 169 -1.65 7.71 -7.75
C LEU A 169 -2.16 6.34 -7.32
N SER A 170 -3.49 6.19 -7.22
CA SER A 170 -4.10 4.91 -6.81
C SER A 170 -5.49 4.71 -7.39
N GLY A 171 -5.87 3.46 -7.60
CA GLY A 171 -7.25 3.09 -7.91
C GLY A 171 -8.18 3.04 -6.69
N ASP A 172 -7.63 3.15 -5.48
CA ASP A 172 -8.44 3.18 -4.26
C ASP A 172 -9.22 4.48 -4.14
N LYS A 173 -10.26 4.46 -3.28
CA LYS A 173 -11.06 5.65 -3.01
C LYS A 173 -10.19 6.83 -2.57
N GLN A 174 -10.51 8.02 -3.04
CA GLN A 174 -9.76 9.25 -2.73
C GLN A 174 -9.54 9.43 -1.22
N SER A 175 -10.53 9.15 -0.38
CA SER A 175 -10.42 9.28 1.09
C SER A 175 -9.35 8.36 1.68
N ILE A 176 -9.24 7.12 1.18
CA ILE A 176 -8.21 6.14 1.61
C ILE A 176 -6.83 6.65 1.21
N VAL A 177 -6.69 7.10 -0.03
CA VAL A 177 -5.40 7.57 -0.58
C VAL A 177 -4.95 8.85 0.14
N THR A 178 -5.87 9.75 0.46
CA THR A 178 -5.56 10.96 1.23
C THR A 178 -5.03 10.62 2.62
N ASN A 179 -5.73 9.78 3.40
CA ASN A 179 -5.30 9.34 4.72
C ASN A 179 -3.93 8.63 4.68
N PHE A 180 -3.70 7.83 3.64
CA PHE A 180 -2.43 7.16 3.43
C PHE A 180 -1.29 8.15 3.17
N ALA A 181 -1.51 9.12 2.30
CA ALA A 181 -0.55 10.17 1.96
C ALA A 181 -0.18 11.04 3.17
N GLU A 182 -1.17 11.41 4.00
CA GLU A 182 -0.96 12.16 5.24
C GLU A 182 -0.02 11.44 6.21
N LYS A 183 -0.17 10.12 6.39
CA LYS A 183 0.73 9.29 7.21
C LYS A 183 2.19 9.34 6.73
N LEU A 184 2.39 9.48 5.41
CA LEU A 184 3.70 9.61 4.80
C LEU A 184 4.20 11.06 4.70
N GLY A 185 3.33 12.04 4.99
CA GLY A 185 3.63 13.46 4.84
C GLY A 185 3.73 13.89 3.37
N ILE A 186 2.90 13.30 2.51
CA ILE A 186 2.74 13.66 1.10
C ILE A 186 1.46 14.46 0.94
N SER A 187 1.54 15.62 0.29
CA SER A 187 0.41 16.54 0.12
C SER A 187 -0.41 16.30 -1.14
N LYS A 188 0.16 15.61 -2.13
CA LYS A 188 -0.48 15.36 -3.43
C LYS A 188 -0.80 13.89 -3.58
N ALA A 189 -2.09 13.56 -3.53
CA ALA A 189 -2.56 12.19 -3.61
C ALA A 189 -3.89 12.11 -4.38
N TYR A 190 -3.94 11.23 -5.34
CA TYR A 190 -5.05 11.09 -6.28
C TYR A 190 -5.58 9.65 -6.22
N GLY A 191 -6.82 9.53 -5.83
CA GLY A 191 -7.56 8.27 -5.75
C GLY A 191 -8.57 8.11 -6.87
N ASP A 192 -9.33 7.02 -6.82
CA ASP A 192 -10.37 6.67 -7.80
C ASP A 192 -9.87 6.65 -9.26
N LEU A 193 -8.57 6.42 -9.48
CA LEU A 193 -7.96 6.44 -10.80
C LEU A 193 -8.05 5.07 -11.48
N LEU A 194 -8.64 5.03 -12.66
CA LEU A 194 -8.47 3.92 -13.60
C LEU A 194 -7.04 3.97 -14.21
N PRO A 195 -6.55 2.88 -14.82
CA PRO A 195 -5.22 2.87 -15.45
C PRO A 195 -5.03 4.02 -16.45
N GLU A 196 -6.06 4.33 -17.26
CA GLU A 196 -6.07 5.47 -18.19
C GLU A 196 -5.97 6.82 -17.47
N GLY A 197 -6.60 6.94 -16.28
CA GLY A 197 -6.53 8.14 -15.46
C GLY A 197 -5.13 8.40 -14.93
N LYS A 198 -4.37 7.36 -14.62
CA LYS A 198 -2.95 7.49 -14.24
C LYS A 198 -2.09 7.99 -15.40
N VAL A 199 -2.34 7.47 -16.61
CA VAL A 199 -1.66 7.92 -17.84
C VAL A 199 -1.94 9.40 -18.09
N ASN A 200 -3.22 9.79 -18.10
CA ASN A 200 -3.63 11.19 -18.32
C ASN A 200 -2.99 12.15 -17.30
N HIS A 201 -2.96 11.75 -16.04
CA HIS A 201 -2.31 12.55 -14.99
C HIS A 201 -0.81 12.76 -15.25
N LEU A 202 -0.12 11.72 -15.72
CA LEU A 202 1.29 11.83 -16.05
C LEU A 202 1.51 12.70 -17.29
N GLU A 203 0.63 12.61 -18.29
CA GLU A 203 0.65 13.47 -19.49
C GLU A 203 0.46 14.95 -19.13
N GLU A 204 -0.47 15.26 -18.23
CA GLU A 204 -0.64 16.62 -17.70
C GLU A 204 0.61 17.14 -17.02
N LEU A 205 1.25 16.32 -16.17
CA LEU A 205 2.51 16.70 -15.51
C LEU A 205 3.65 16.93 -16.51
N ARG A 206 3.65 16.23 -17.64
CA ARG A 206 4.66 16.39 -18.71
C ARG A 206 4.48 17.63 -19.57
N GLN A 207 3.29 18.24 -19.57
CA GLN A 207 3.06 19.51 -20.29
C GLN A 207 3.97 20.64 -19.78
N ASP A 208 4.34 20.61 -18.51
CA ASP A 208 5.38 21.48 -17.97
C ASP A 208 6.76 20.89 -18.28
N GLU A 209 7.44 21.48 -19.25
CA GLU A 209 8.78 21.06 -19.66
C GLU A 209 9.84 21.14 -18.55
N ALA A 210 9.57 21.87 -17.46
CA ALA A 210 10.44 21.91 -16.29
C ALA A 210 10.36 20.62 -15.45
N ASN A 211 9.28 19.87 -15.56
CA ASN A 211 9.11 18.62 -14.84
C ASN A 211 9.99 17.51 -15.41
N ARG A 212 10.72 16.87 -14.54
CA ARG A 212 11.47 15.63 -14.81
C ARG A 212 10.93 14.56 -13.86
N ILE A 213 10.14 13.66 -14.40
CA ILE A 213 9.26 12.76 -13.65
C ILE A 213 9.87 11.37 -13.59
N ALA A 214 10.07 10.85 -12.37
CA ALA A 214 10.21 9.42 -12.14
C ALA A 214 8.86 8.85 -11.72
N PHE A 215 8.42 7.77 -12.34
CA PHE A 215 7.28 6.99 -11.88
C PHE A 215 7.78 5.69 -11.23
N VAL A 216 7.24 5.38 -10.07
CA VAL A 216 7.60 4.19 -9.30
C VAL A 216 6.35 3.33 -9.15
N GLY A 217 6.39 2.11 -9.68
CA GLY A 217 5.25 1.17 -9.66
C GLY A 217 5.70 -0.28 -9.52
N ASP A 218 4.75 -1.18 -9.22
CA ASP A 218 4.99 -2.63 -9.20
C ASP A 218 4.88 -3.25 -10.60
N GLY A 219 4.32 -2.50 -11.53
CA GLY A 219 4.27 -2.76 -12.95
C GLY A 219 3.24 -3.74 -13.45
N MET A 220 2.41 -4.33 -12.59
CA MET A 220 1.34 -5.22 -13.10
C MET A 220 0.32 -4.48 -13.97
N ASN A 221 -0.03 -3.24 -13.57
CA ASN A 221 -0.99 -2.40 -14.30
C ASN A 221 -0.39 -1.06 -14.77
N ASP A 222 0.87 -0.79 -14.43
CA ASP A 222 1.49 0.51 -14.59
C ASP A 222 2.48 0.58 -15.77
N ALA A 223 2.63 -0.49 -16.57
CA ALA A 223 3.54 -0.52 -17.70
C ALA A 223 3.40 0.71 -18.64
N PRO A 224 2.19 1.16 -19.01
CA PRO A 224 2.02 2.37 -19.83
C PRO A 224 2.53 3.64 -19.13
N VAL A 225 2.32 3.74 -17.81
CA VAL A 225 2.74 4.90 -17.01
C VAL A 225 4.25 4.92 -16.82
N LEU A 226 4.86 3.74 -16.59
CA LEU A 226 6.31 3.55 -16.54
C LEU A 226 6.97 4.00 -17.85
N ALA A 227 6.45 3.54 -19.00
CA ALA A 227 6.97 3.91 -20.33
C ALA A 227 6.82 5.40 -20.64
N LEU A 228 5.78 6.04 -20.12
CA LEU A 228 5.49 7.46 -20.35
C LEU A 228 6.37 8.37 -19.50
N SER A 229 6.86 7.92 -18.34
CA SER A 229 7.69 8.71 -17.44
C SER A 229 9.07 9.04 -18.06
N HIS A 230 9.81 10.01 -17.50
CA HIS A 230 11.18 10.29 -17.91
C HIS A 230 12.14 9.20 -17.41
N VAL A 231 11.81 8.60 -16.27
CA VAL A 231 12.47 7.41 -15.73
C VAL A 231 11.41 6.52 -15.07
N GLY A 232 11.16 5.36 -15.65
CA GLY A 232 10.30 4.33 -15.08
C GLY A 232 11.08 3.45 -14.11
N ILE A 233 10.62 3.35 -12.86
CA ILE A 233 11.23 2.55 -11.81
C ILE A 233 10.26 1.43 -11.42
N ALA A 234 10.61 0.19 -11.70
CA ALA A 234 9.83 -0.96 -11.26
C ALA A 234 10.30 -1.45 -9.88
N MET A 235 9.34 -1.72 -9.00
CA MET A 235 9.56 -2.44 -7.75
C MET A 235 9.48 -3.94 -8.06
N GLY A 236 10.55 -4.66 -7.82
CA GLY A 236 10.58 -6.01 -8.30
C GLY A 236 11.29 -7.02 -7.43
N GLY A 237 10.58 -7.63 -6.49
CA GLY A 237 10.90 -8.99 -6.03
C GLY A 237 9.99 -10.02 -6.70
N LEU A 238 8.75 -9.59 -7.03
CA LEU A 238 7.70 -10.38 -7.68
C LEU A 238 6.99 -9.57 -8.80
N GLY A 239 7.64 -8.49 -9.29
CA GLY A 239 7.09 -7.66 -10.37
C GLY A 239 6.81 -8.50 -11.60
N SER A 240 5.74 -8.18 -12.32
CA SER A 240 5.43 -8.86 -13.57
C SER A 240 6.60 -8.71 -14.54
N ASP A 241 6.91 -9.75 -15.30
CA ASP A 241 7.95 -9.71 -16.34
C ASP A 241 7.76 -8.50 -17.26
N ALA A 242 6.50 -8.13 -17.55
CA ALA A 242 6.15 -6.96 -18.35
C ALA A 242 6.62 -5.62 -17.74
N ALA A 243 6.55 -5.47 -16.42
CA ALA A 243 7.05 -4.26 -15.77
C ALA A 243 8.57 -4.19 -15.77
N ILE A 244 9.19 -5.34 -15.48
CA ILE A 244 10.64 -5.45 -15.54
C ILE A 244 11.11 -5.14 -16.97
N GLU A 245 10.38 -5.57 -18.00
CA GLU A 245 10.74 -5.26 -19.39
C GLU A 245 10.56 -3.78 -19.75
N THR A 246 9.55 -3.11 -19.22
CA THR A 246 9.20 -1.72 -19.57
C THR A 246 9.99 -0.69 -18.77
N ALA A 247 10.34 -0.99 -17.52
CA ALA A 247 11.02 -0.03 -16.65
C ALA A 247 12.48 0.20 -17.06
N ASP A 248 12.97 1.39 -16.80
CA ASP A 248 14.37 1.83 -17.03
C ASP A 248 15.28 1.41 -15.88
N VAL A 249 14.71 1.36 -14.68
CA VAL A 249 15.36 0.99 -13.42
C VAL A 249 14.53 -0.05 -12.69
N VAL A 250 15.17 -1.07 -12.15
CA VAL A 250 14.50 -2.12 -11.37
C VAL A 250 15.09 -2.21 -9.96
N ILE A 251 14.25 -2.10 -8.94
CA ILE A 251 14.62 -2.28 -7.54
C ILE A 251 14.31 -3.72 -7.13
N GLN A 252 15.32 -4.58 -7.19
CA GLN A 252 15.19 -6.03 -6.97
C GLN A 252 14.80 -6.43 -5.54
N THR A 253 15.09 -5.57 -4.56
CA THR A 253 14.88 -5.85 -3.13
C THR A 253 13.50 -5.48 -2.62
N ASP A 254 12.62 -5.01 -3.48
CA ASP A 254 11.25 -4.55 -3.13
C ASP A 254 11.19 -3.51 -1.99
N GLN A 255 12.25 -2.70 -1.87
CA GLN A 255 12.41 -1.69 -0.83
C GLN A 255 12.25 -0.27 -1.41
N PRO A 256 11.14 0.45 -1.14
CA PRO A 256 10.94 1.83 -1.59
C PRO A 256 12.06 2.78 -1.21
N SER A 257 12.72 2.57 -0.07
CA SER A 257 13.84 3.42 0.39
C SER A 257 15.04 3.44 -0.56
N LYS A 258 15.12 2.48 -1.48
CA LYS A 258 16.14 2.47 -2.52
C LYS A 258 15.93 3.56 -3.57
N VAL A 259 14.70 4.01 -3.79
CA VAL A 259 14.40 5.10 -4.72
C VAL A 259 15.18 6.37 -4.34
N GLY A 260 15.19 6.75 -3.05
CA GLY A 260 15.95 7.90 -2.52
C GLY A 260 17.39 7.58 -2.12
N SER A 261 17.97 6.47 -2.57
CA SER A 261 19.36 6.14 -2.25
C SER A 261 20.34 6.79 -3.23
N ARG A 262 21.60 6.98 -2.80
CA ARG A 262 22.69 7.55 -3.63
C ARG A 262 22.97 6.80 -4.95
N GLY A 263 22.32 5.70 -5.18
CA GLY A 263 22.46 4.91 -6.42
C GLY A 263 21.22 4.93 -7.31
N CYS A 264 20.11 5.55 -6.88
CA CYS A 264 18.88 5.63 -7.65
C CYS A 264 18.56 7.09 -7.97
N VAL A 265 17.83 7.82 -7.14
CA VAL A 265 17.63 9.27 -7.34
C VAL A 265 18.71 10.01 -6.57
N CYS A 266 19.70 10.55 -7.26
CA CYS A 266 20.75 11.37 -6.65
C CYS A 266 20.42 12.85 -6.78
N ALA A 267 20.49 13.58 -5.67
CA ALA A 267 20.57 15.03 -5.72
C ALA A 267 21.71 15.46 -6.66
N ARG A 268 21.51 16.56 -7.37
CA ARG A 268 22.61 17.28 -8.01
C ARG A 268 23.75 17.37 -7.00
N PRO A 269 25.01 17.12 -7.38
CA PRO A 269 26.10 17.46 -6.51
C PRO A 269 25.96 18.96 -6.21
N ALA A 270 25.56 19.27 -4.96
CA ALA A 270 25.67 20.63 -4.47
C ALA A 270 27.12 21.02 -4.72
N GLU A 271 27.34 21.96 -5.65
CA GLU A 271 28.56 22.72 -5.90
C GLU A 271 29.80 22.14 -5.19
N CYS A 272 30.56 21.31 -5.90
CA CYS A 272 31.98 21.27 -5.62
C CYS A 272 32.47 22.68 -5.87
N HIS A 273 32.58 23.48 -4.81
CA HIS A 273 33.44 24.65 -4.81
C HIS A 273 34.81 24.16 -5.20
N VAL A 274 35.17 24.35 -6.45
CA VAL A 274 36.55 24.33 -6.90
C VAL A 274 37.16 25.55 -6.27
N GLY A 275 37.54 25.41 -5.00
CA GLY A 275 38.51 26.33 -4.38
C GLY A 275 39.78 26.19 -5.18
N GLY A 276 40.10 27.22 -5.98
CA GLY A 276 41.39 27.36 -6.59
C GLY A 276 42.47 27.37 -5.49
N GLY A 277 43.24 26.29 -5.42
CA GLY A 277 44.34 26.07 -4.53
C GLY A 277 45.26 25.03 -5.14
N THR A 278 46.33 25.45 -5.72
CA THR A 278 47.45 24.66 -6.26
C THR A 278 47.94 23.65 -5.22
N GLY A 279 48.01 22.35 -5.57
CA GLY A 279 48.93 21.47 -4.87
C GLY A 279 48.49 20.01 -4.67
N LYS A 280 48.99 19.12 -5.53
CA LYS A 280 49.41 17.72 -5.30
C LYS A 280 48.43 16.64 -4.93
N THR A 281 48.18 15.81 -5.94
CA THR A 281 48.18 14.31 -5.98
C THR A 281 48.05 13.53 -4.68
N GLY A 282 47.11 12.58 -4.67
CA GLY A 282 47.04 11.43 -3.79
C GLY A 282 45.69 10.74 -3.79
N CYS A 283 45.47 9.81 -4.74
CA CYS A 283 44.47 8.76 -4.64
C CYS A 283 44.97 7.73 -3.62
N HIS A 284 44.10 7.38 -2.67
CA HIS A 284 44.00 6.03 -2.09
C HIS A 284 42.58 5.73 -1.76
#